data_676b0dfb6c8edc7aa386ef3ffb61c00f
#
_entry.id   676b0dfb6c8edc7aa386ef3ffb61c00f
#
_cell.length_a   1.000
_cell.length_b   1.000
_cell.length_c   1.000
_cell.angle_alpha   90.00
_cell.angle_beta   90.00
_cell.angle_gamma   90.00
#
_symmetry.space_group_name_H-M   'P 1'
#
loop_
_entity.id
_entity.type
_entity.pdbx_description
1 polymer ?
#
loop_
_entity_poly.entity_id
_entity_poly.type
_entity_poly.pdbx_seq_one_letter_code
_entity_poly.pdbx_strand_id
1 'polypeptide(L)'
;MKKIVVLASFVFLSLATFAQAPLSKGEKQLNAGVGFSSWGVPLYVGMDFGVHPDITVGGEFSFRSYSQKFAGTKYSSTIFGISGNGNYHFNRILNIPSNFDFYAGLNLGFYIWNTSGDYPGDGASGLGLGAQIGGRYFFKDNFGLNLEFGGGNAFSGGKFGITYIF
;
A
#
# COMPACT_ATOMS: atom_id res chain seq x y z
N MET A 1 -33.78 10.09 28.02
CA MET A 1 -33.36 9.23 26.89
C MET A 1 -33.59 9.91 25.52
N LYS A 2 -34.78 10.47 25.21
CA LYS A 2 -35.05 11.14 23.92
C LYS A 2 -34.11 12.33 23.61
N LYS A 3 -33.69 13.11 24.60
CA LYS A 3 -32.78 14.26 24.43
C LYS A 3 -31.33 13.85 24.09
N ILE A 4 -30.88 12.68 24.57
CA ILE A 4 -29.54 12.14 24.26
C ILE A 4 -29.49 11.63 22.82
N VAL A 5 -30.58 11.02 22.33
CA VAL A 5 -30.66 10.53 20.96
C VAL A 5 -30.65 11.70 19.96
N VAL A 6 -31.37 12.81 20.29
CA VAL A 6 -31.34 14.02 19.46
C VAL A 6 -29.95 14.68 19.43
N LEU A 7 -29.28 14.74 20.57
CA LEU A 7 -27.92 15.29 20.65
C LEU A 7 -26.92 14.43 19.87
N ALA A 8 -27.01 13.10 19.97
CA ALA A 8 -26.20 12.18 19.17
C ALA A 8 -26.48 12.33 17.67
N SER A 9 -27.74 12.52 17.26
CA SER A 9 -28.10 12.76 15.86
C SER A 9 -27.53 14.08 15.32
N PHE A 10 -27.46 15.14 16.14
CA PHE A 10 -26.84 16.42 15.75
C PHE A 10 -25.32 16.33 15.63
N VAL A 11 -24.68 15.54 16.46
CA VAL A 11 -23.22 15.30 16.38
C VAL A 11 -22.89 14.50 15.09
N PHE A 12 -23.74 13.56 14.68
CA PHE A 12 -23.55 12.83 13.42
C PHE A 12 -23.84 13.69 12.17
N LEU A 13 -24.73 14.69 12.25
CA LEU A 13 -24.99 15.58 11.12
C LEU A 13 -23.91 16.64 10.88
N SER A 14 -23.15 17.00 11.92
CA SER A 14 -22.06 17.98 11.79
C SER A 14 -20.77 17.40 11.18
N LEU A 15 -20.71 16.08 10.95
CA LEU A 15 -19.60 15.39 10.29
C LEU A 15 -19.78 15.18 8.78
N ALA A 16 -20.84 15.79 8.19
CA ALA A 16 -21.02 15.80 6.75
C ALA A 16 -20.11 16.84 6.05
N THR A 17 -18.82 16.83 6.37
CA THR A 17 -17.79 17.32 5.45
C THR A 17 -17.69 16.29 4.33
N PHE A 18 -17.83 16.73 3.11
CA PHE A 18 -17.78 15.88 1.93
C PHE A 18 -16.58 14.94 2.02
N ALA A 19 -16.84 13.65 2.20
CA ALA A 19 -15.84 12.61 2.24
C ALA A 19 -15.24 12.48 0.83
N GLN A 20 -14.17 13.20 0.59
CA GLN A 20 -13.37 13.10 -0.62
C GLN A 20 -12.16 12.22 -0.29
N ALA A 21 -11.72 11.39 -1.25
CA ALA A 21 -10.44 10.70 -1.10
C ALA A 21 -9.36 11.75 -0.81
N PRO A 22 -8.41 11.46 0.09
CA PRO A 22 -7.36 12.41 0.43
C PRO A 22 -6.54 12.89 -0.76
N LEU A 23 -6.40 12.06 -1.81
CA LEU A 23 -5.70 12.41 -3.04
C LEU A 23 -6.70 12.81 -4.14
N SER A 24 -6.79 14.11 -4.42
CA SER A 24 -7.67 14.65 -5.46
C SER A 24 -7.13 14.37 -6.86
N LYS A 25 -8.01 14.48 -7.87
CA LYS A 25 -7.58 14.36 -9.26
C LYS A 25 -6.52 15.43 -9.62
N GLY A 26 -5.39 14.97 -10.13
CA GLY A 26 -4.25 15.81 -10.52
C GLY A 26 -3.19 15.95 -9.43
N GLU A 27 -3.49 15.61 -8.19
CA GLU A 27 -2.50 15.58 -7.10
C GLU A 27 -1.62 14.33 -7.17
N LYS A 28 -0.52 14.39 -6.47
CA LYS A 28 0.50 13.33 -6.40
C LYS A 28 0.77 12.99 -4.95
N GLN A 29 1.04 11.72 -4.70
CA GLN A 29 1.33 11.21 -3.37
C GLN A 29 2.54 10.30 -3.40
N LEU A 30 3.50 10.60 -2.56
CA LEU A 30 4.67 9.75 -2.30
C LEU A 30 4.36 8.80 -1.14
N ASN A 31 4.69 7.54 -1.29
CA ASN A 31 4.64 6.53 -0.24
C ASN A 31 6.03 5.94 -0.05
N ALA A 32 6.48 5.77 1.18
CA ALA A 32 7.76 5.14 1.48
C ALA A 32 7.70 4.40 2.82
N GLY A 33 8.39 3.28 2.92
CA GLY A 33 8.37 2.52 4.17
C GLY A 33 9.02 1.16 4.08
N VAL A 34 8.62 0.32 4.99
CA VAL A 34 9.09 -1.06 5.13
C VAL A 34 7.92 -2.03 5.00
N GLY A 35 8.20 -3.22 4.52
CA GLY A 35 7.20 -4.28 4.47
C GLY A 35 7.62 -5.49 5.29
N PHE A 36 6.72 -6.45 5.34
CA PHE A 36 6.98 -7.78 5.87
C PHE A 36 6.36 -8.82 4.93
N SER A 37 7.13 -9.80 4.57
CA SER A 37 6.71 -10.87 3.68
C SER A 37 7.44 -12.16 4.04
N SER A 38 7.00 -13.29 3.46
CA SER A 38 7.69 -14.57 3.61
C SER A 38 9.14 -14.56 3.07
N TRP A 39 9.50 -13.55 2.27
CA TRP A 39 10.80 -13.40 1.62
C TRP A 39 11.57 -12.17 2.13
N GLY A 40 11.57 -11.97 3.45
CA GLY A 40 12.32 -10.90 4.10
C GLY A 40 11.54 -9.58 4.25
N VAL A 41 12.27 -8.54 4.62
CA VAL A 41 11.74 -7.19 4.89
C VAL A 41 12.03 -6.31 3.67
N PRO A 42 11.03 -6.01 2.82
CA PRO A 42 11.20 -5.05 1.74
C PRO A 42 11.28 -3.62 2.27
N LEU A 43 12.15 -2.82 1.67
CA LEU A 43 12.05 -1.36 1.64
C LEU A 43 11.31 -0.99 0.36
N TYR A 44 10.42 -0.01 0.42
CA TYR A 44 9.71 0.45 -0.78
C TYR A 44 9.61 1.96 -0.84
N VAL A 45 9.51 2.45 -2.06
CA VAL A 45 9.14 3.82 -2.39
C VAL A 45 8.22 3.78 -3.61
N GLY A 46 7.12 4.52 -3.57
CA GLY A 46 6.14 4.57 -4.64
C GLY A 46 5.52 5.95 -4.78
N MET A 47 4.91 6.18 -5.92
CA MET A 47 4.18 7.41 -6.21
C MET A 47 2.82 7.07 -6.81
N ASP A 48 1.76 7.62 -6.23
CA ASP A 48 0.39 7.53 -6.72
C ASP A 48 -0.05 8.86 -7.33
N PHE A 49 -0.88 8.79 -8.36
CA PHE A 49 -1.46 9.92 -9.07
C PHE A 49 -2.99 9.82 -9.01
N GLY A 50 -3.66 10.85 -8.57
CA GLY A 50 -5.12 10.96 -8.61
C GLY A 50 -5.60 11.15 -10.04
N VAL A 51 -6.24 10.13 -10.62
CA VAL A 51 -6.80 10.19 -11.99
C VAL A 51 -8.31 10.40 -11.99
N HIS A 52 -8.95 10.03 -10.91
CA HIS A 52 -10.39 10.20 -10.66
C HIS A 52 -10.60 10.47 -9.16
N PRO A 53 -11.69 11.11 -8.71
CA PRO A 53 -11.96 11.33 -7.28
C PRO A 53 -11.89 10.07 -6.39
N ASP A 54 -12.08 8.90 -6.97
CA ASP A 54 -12.04 7.63 -6.24
C ASP A 54 -10.98 6.66 -6.78
N ILE A 55 -10.12 7.09 -7.73
CA ILE A 55 -9.16 6.17 -8.37
C ILE A 55 -7.79 6.82 -8.43
N THR A 56 -6.80 6.10 -7.96
CA THR A 56 -5.39 6.41 -8.16
C THR A 56 -4.72 5.34 -9.01
N VAL A 57 -3.72 5.76 -9.76
CA VAL A 57 -2.77 4.88 -10.43
C VAL A 57 -1.37 5.25 -10.00
N GLY A 58 -0.48 4.29 -9.89
CA GLY A 58 0.84 4.57 -9.37
C GLY A 58 1.90 3.56 -9.79
N GLY A 59 3.10 3.80 -9.29
CA GLY A 59 4.23 2.90 -9.44
C GLY A 59 5.02 2.80 -8.16
N GLU A 60 5.62 1.65 -7.93
CA GLU A 60 6.40 1.34 -6.74
C GLU A 60 7.69 0.63 -7.12
N PHE A 61 8.76 1.03 -6.49
CA PHE A 61 10.04 0.32 -6.47
C PHE A 61 10.23 -0.31 -5.08
N SER A 62 10.67 -1.57 -5.06
CA SER A 62 10.98 -2.27 -3.82
C SER A 62 12.33 -2.97 -3.88
N PHE A 63 12.98 -3.04 -2.74
CA PHE A 63 14.25 -3.72 -2.52
C PHE A 63 14.18 -4.57 -1.27
N ARG A 64 14.67 -5.80 -1.33
CA ARG A 64 14.81 -6.66 -0.16
C ARG A 64 16.01 -7.55 -0.25
N SER A 65 16.61 -7.83 0.90
CA SER A 65 17.65 -8.84 1.05
C SER A 65 17.15 -9.94 1.97
N TYR A 66 17.34 -11.17 1.56
CA TYR A 66 16.88 -12.35 2.26
C TYR A 66 17.98 -13.39 2.31
N SER A 67 18.14 -14.04 3.46
CA SER A 67 19.12 -15.11 3.61
C SER A 67 18.43 -16.36 4.15
N GLN A 68 18.69 -17.47 3.51
CA GLN A 68 18.17 -18.77 3.93
C GLN A 68 19.30 -19.81 4.01
N LYS A 69 19.10 -20.81 4.86
CA LYS A 69 20.00 -21.96 4.96
C LYS A 69 19.38 -23.15 4.26
N PHE A 70 20.10 -23.75 3.33
CA PHE A 70 19.72 -24.99 2.68
C PHE A 70 20.87 -26.00 2.80
N ALA A 71 20.59 -27.19 3.32
CA ALA A 71 21.59 -28.26 3.56
C ALA A 71 22.85 -27.78 4.31
N GLY A 72 22.69 -26.88 5.29
CA GLY A 72 23.81 -26.30 6.07
C GLY A 72 24.52 -25.13 5.42
N THR A 73 24.30 -24.86 4.14
CA THR A 73 24.88 -23.73 3.40
C THR A 73 23.95 -22.50 3.44
N LYS A 74 24.52 -21.33 3.70
CA LYS A 74 23.78 -20.07 3.71
C LYS A 74 23.79 -19.46 2.31
N TYR A 75 22.61 -19.24 1.75
CA TYR A 75 22.39 -18.51 0.49
C TYR A 75 21.78 -17.14 0.79
N SER A 76 22.27 -16.12 0.10
CA SER A 76 21.76 -14.77 0.21
C SER A 76 21.13 -14.37 -1.13
N SER A 77 19.88 -13.91 -1.08
CA SER A 77 19.15 -13.44 -2.25
C SER A 77 18.84 -11.96 -2.11
N THR A 78 19.02 -11.23 -3.18
CA THR A 78 18.59 -9.84 -3.32
C THR A 78 17.48 -9.78 -4.35
N ILE A 79 16.38 -9.12 -4.00
CA ILE A 79 15.20 -9.02 -4.85
C ILE A 79 14.89 -7.54 -5.08
N PHE A 80 14.87 -7.14 -6.34
CA PHE A 80 14.40 -5.84 -6.79
C PHE A 80 13.03 -6.02 -7.42
N GLY A 81 12.10 -5.12 -7.09
CA GLY A 81 10.76 -5.10 -7.67
C GLY A 81 10.43 -3.72 -8.24
N ILE A 82 9.82 -3.72 -9.41
CA ILE A 82 9.14 -2.55 -9.97
C ILE A 82 7.71 -2.95 -10.30
N SER A 83 6.73 -2.19 -9.85
CA SER A 83 5.32 -2.49 -10.08
C SER A 83 4.51 -1.24 -10.38
N GLY A 84 3.45 -1.41 -11.18
CA GLY A 84 2.36 -0.47 -11.32
C GLY A 84 1.17 -0.93 -10.48
N ASN A 85 0.40 0.00 -9.96
CA ASN A 85 -0.80 -0.26 -9.17
C ASN A 85 -1.97 0.63 -9.62
N GLY A 86 -3.17 0.15 -9.39
CA GLY A 86 -4.40 0.92 -9.51
C GLY A 86 -5.28 0.65 -8.30
N ASN A 87 -5.73 1.71 -7.62
CA ASN A 87 -6.50 1.62 -6.40
C ASN A 87 -7.84 2.33 -6.55
N TYR A 88 -8.88 1.73 -6.00
CA TYR A 88 -10.17 2.34 -5.76
C TYR A 88 -10.30 2.74 -4.28
N HIS A 89 -10.66 3.99 -4.02
CA HIS A 89 -10.82 4.57 -2.69
C HIS A 89 -12.28 4.59 -2.28
N PHE A 90 -12.57 4.07 -1.09
CA PHE A 90 -13.94 3.92 -0.59
C PHE A 90 -14.47 5.13 0.17
N ASN A 91 -13.68 6.19 0.30
CA ASN A 91 -13.98 7.35 1.13
C ASN A 91 -15.35 7.95 0.81
N ARG A 92 -15.63 8.19 -0.47
CA ARG A 92 -16.87 8.83 -0.90
C ARG A 92 -18.08 7.92 -0.73
N ILE A 93 -17.97 6.65 -1.09
CA ILE A 93 -19.11 5.72 -1.03
C ILE A 93 -19.47 5.30 0.40
N LEU A 94 -18.48 5.30 1.32
CA LEU A 94 -18.67 4.94 2.72
C LEU A 94 -18.71 6.15 3.66
N ASN A 95 -18.66 7.39 3.13
CA ASN A 95 -18.59 8.64 3.90
C ASN A 95 -17.48 8.63 4.97
N ILE A 96 -16.29 8.15 4.59
CA ILE A 96 -15.13 8.09 5.49
C ILE A 96 -14.56 9.49 5.65
N PRO A 97 -14.26 9.95 6.88
CA PRO A 97 -13.65 11.26 7.10
C PRO A 97 -12.35 11.44 6.31
N SER A 98 -12.07 12.65 5.87
CA SER A 98 -10.93 12.97 4.98
C SER A 98 -9.54 12.71 5.57
N ASN A 99 -9.44 12.58 6.90
CA ASN A 99 -8.20 12.18 7.56
C ASN A 99 -7.92 10.67 7.50
N PHE A 100 -8.86 9.87 7.03
CA PHE A 100 -8.69 8.46 6.73
C PHE A 100 -8.86 8.23 5.22
N ASP A 101 -8.15 7.25 4.70
CA ASP A 101 -8.28 6.75 3.35
C ASP A 101 -8.25 5.23 3.38
N PHE A 102 -9.28 4.59 2.84
CA PHE A 102 -9.32 3.14 2.68
C PHE A 102 -9.48 2.79 1.21
N TYR A 103 -8.63 1.89 0.75
CA TYR A 103 -8.60 1.50 -0.66
C TYR A 103 -8.39 0.00 -0.85
N ALA A 104 -8.78 -0.45 -2.02
CA ALA A 104 -8.41 -1.75 -2.56
C ALA A 104 -7.94 -1.59 -4.00
N GLY A 105 -7.04 -2.44 -4.44
CA GLY A 105 -6.46 -2.32 -5.76
C GLY A 105 -5.82 -3.59 -6.28
N LEU A 106 -5.31 -3.46 -7.50
CA LEU A 106 -4.52 -4.46 -8.17
C LEU A 106 -3.12 -3.91 -8.46
N ASN A 107 -2.15 -4.80 -8.50
CA ASN A 107 -0.79 -4.47 -8.90
C ASN A 107 -0.26 -5.49 -9.92
N LEU A 108 0.58 -4.99 -10.81
CA LEU A 108 1.35 -5.77 -11.76
C LEU A 108 2.80 -5.33 -11.67
N GLY A 109 3.69 -6.26 -11.39
CA GLY A 109 5.11 -5.96 -11.22
C GLY A 109 6.02 -6.94 -11.93
N PHE A 110 7.28 -6.53 -12.03
CA PHE A 110 8.38 -7.40 -12.43
C PHE A 110 9.40 -7.45 -11.31
N TYR A 111 9.83 -8.66 -10.95
CA TYR A 111 10.75 -8.93 -9.86
C TYR A 111 12.00 -9.60 -10.36
N ILE A 112 13.16 -9.06 -10.00
CA ILE A 112 14.47 -9.55 -10.37
C ILE A 112 15.09 -10.20 -9.14
N TRP A 113 15.37 -11.49 -9.24
CA TRP A 113 16.03 -12.27 -8.21
C TRP A 113 17.51 -12.45 -8.53
N ASN A 114 18.36 -12.03 -7.60
CA ASN A 114 19.80 -12.26 -7.62
C ASN A 114 20.17 -13.11 -6.39
N THR A 115 20.55 -14.36 -6.62
CA THR A 115 20.94 -15.27 -5.54
C THR A 115 22.42 -15.60 -5.66
N SER A 116 23.14 -15.62 -4.53
CA SER A 116 24.55 -16.01 -4.49
C SER A 116 24.69 -17.52 -4.58
N GLY A 117 25.54 -17.99 -5.50
CA GLY A 117 25.82 -19.42 -5.73
C GLY A 117 24.71 -20.17 -6.48
N ASP A 118 24.95 -21.46 -6.73
CA ASP A 118 23.98 -22.36 -7.38
C ASP A 118 22.90 -22.79 -6.37
N TYR A 119 21.97 -21.88 -6.07
CA TYR A 119 20.86 -22.19 -5.19
C TYR A 119 19.82 -23.08 -5.91
N PRO A 120 19.53 -24.29 -5.40
CA PRO A 120 18.63 -25.23 -6.07
C PRO A 120 17.14 -24.97 -5.84
N GLY A 121 16.77 -23.85 -5.19
CA GLY A 121 15.38 -23.52 -4.86
C GLY A 121 14.72 -22.51 -5.80
N ASP A 122 13.41 -22.29 -5.59
CA ASP A 122 12.59 -21.37 -6.37
C ASP A 122 12.95 -19.90 -6.09
N GLY A 123 13.53 -19.24 -7.07
CA GLY A 123 13.88 -17.83 -7.06
C GLY A 123 14.01 -17.35 -8.50
N ALA A 124 12.91 -17.37 -9.24
CA ALA A 124 12.93 -16.95 -10.64
C ALA A 124 12.46 -15.50 -10.78
N SER A 125 13.20 -14.73 -11.56
CA SER A 125 12.73 -13.40 -12.01
C SER A 125 11.49 -13.56 -12.87
N GLY A 126 10.51 -12.69 -12.70
CA GLY A 126 9.26 -12.82 -13.44
C GLY A 126 8.20 -11.78 -13.11
N LEU A 127 7.08 -11.93 -13.79
CA LEU A 127 5.89 -11.11 -13.58
C LEU A 127 5.14 -11.54 -12.32
N GLY A 128 4.74 -10.54 -11.53
CA GLY A 128 3.86 -10.68 -10.39
C GLY A 128 2.56 -9.92 -10.60
N LEU A 129 1.44 -10.62 -10.44
CA LEU A 129 0.11 -10.03 -10.37
C LEU A 129 -0.43 -10.22 -8.97
N GLY A 130 -0.98 -9.17 -8.38
CA GLY A 130 -1.50 -9.20 -7.03
C GLY A 130 -2.68 -8.28 -6.83
N ALA A 131 -3.32 -8.47 -5.66
CA ALA A 131 -4.33 -7.58 -5.14
C ALA A 131 -3.87 -7.03 -3.78
N GLN A 132 -4.37 -5.86 -3.44
CA GLN A 132 -4.02 -5.16 -2.20
C GLN A 132 -5.22 -4.48 -1.58
N ILE A 133 -5.19 -4.36 -0.26
CA ILE A 133 -6.09 -3.52 0.52
C ILE A 133 -5.23 -2.66 1.43
N GLY A 134 -5.60 -1.42 1.63
CA GLY A 134 -4.82 -0.54 2.48
C GLY A 134 -5.65 0.54 3.15
N GLY A 135 -5.02 1.15 4.13
CA GLY A 135 -5.53 2.32 4.81
C GLY A 135 -4.44 3.34 5.07
N ARG A 136 -4.82 4.60 5.02
CA ARG A 136 -3.96 5.73 5.38
C ARG A 136 -4.63 6.55 6.47
N TYR A 137 -3.82 7.11 7.34
CA TYR A 137 -4.28 8.07 8.34
C TYR A 137 -3.44 9.34 8.22
N PHE A 138 -4.08 10.44 7.88
CA PHE A 138 -3.48 11.76 7.74
C PHE A 138 -3.63 12.54 9.04
N PHE A 139 -2.53 12.86 9.70
CA PHE A 139 -2.49 13.73 10.87
C PHE A 139 -2.17 15.19 10.53
N LYS A 140 -1.89 15.46 9.26
CA LYS A 140 -1.88 16.77 8.60
C LYS A 140 -2.50 16.61 7.22
N ASP A 141 -2.95 17.69 6.61
CA ASP A 141 -3.61 17.67 5.31
C ASP A 141 -2.82 16.91 4.22
N ASN A 142 -1.50 16.92 4.32
CA ASN A 142 -0.62 16.35 3.32
C ASN A 142 0.35 15.27 3.85
N PHE A 143 0.30 14.92 5.15
CA PHE A 143 1.24 13.94 5.72
C PHE A 143 0.53 12.94 6.62
N GLY A 144 0.82 11.67 6.42
CA GLY A 144 0.17 10.57 7.13
C GLY A 144 1.01 9.31 7.20
N LEU A 145 0.40 8.28 7.75
CA LEU A 145 0.89 6.91 7.79
C LEU A 145 0.09 6.06 6.82
N ASN A 146 0.70 5.03 6.26
CA ASN A 146 0.02 4.02 5.47
C ASN A 146 0.25 2.62 6.04
N LEU A 147 -0.75 1.79 5.89
CA LEU A 147 -0.70 0.36 6.15
C LEU A 147 -1.40 -0.35 4.99
N GLU A 148 -0.72 -1.29 4.37
CA GLU A 148 -1.25 -2.05 3.24
C GLU A 148 -0.98 -3.54 3.42
N PHE A 149 -1.93 -4.37 3.05
CA PHE A 149 -1.79 -5.81 2.94
C PHE A 149 -2.09 -6.24 1.51
N GLY A 150 -1.29 -7.14 1.01
CA GLY A 150 -1.45 -7.63 -0.35
C GLY A 150 -1.00 -9.06 -0.51
N GLY A 151 -1.44 -9.64 -1.61
CA GLY A 151 -1.04 -10.97 -2.00
C GLY A 151 -1.22 -11.21 -3.49
N GLY A 152 -0.46 -12.15 -3.99
CA GLY A 152 -0.46 -12.49 -5.41
C GLY A 152 0.41 -13.71 -5.69
N ASN A 153 0.69 -13.93 -6.98
CA ASN A 153 1.50 -15.06 -7.41
C ASN A 153 2.99 -14.91 -7.08
N ALA A 154 3.47 -13.67 -6.86
CA ALA A 154 4.88 -13.44 -6.55
C ALA A 154 5.13 -13.29 -5.04
N PHE A 155 4.36 -12.43 -4.37
CA PHE A 155 4.54 -12.13 -2.95
C PHE A 155 3.21 -11.93 -2.23
N SER A 156 3.23 -12.25 -0.93
CA SER A 156 2.16 -11.90 0.01
C SER A 156 2.78 -11.31 1.27
N GLY A 157 2.10 -10.33 1.87
CA GLY A 157 2.57 -9.67 3.07
C GLY A 157 1.90 -8.34 3.33
N GLY A 158 2.56 -7.50 4.10
CA GLY A 158 2.10 -6.17 4.41
C GLY A 158 3.20 -5.14 4.28
N LYS A 159 2.79 -3.87 4.22
CA LYS A 159 3.66 -2.69 4.17
C LYS A 159 3.18 -1.66 5.17
N PHE A 160 4.10 -1.01 5.84
CA PHE A 160 3.85 0.12 6.72
C PHE A 160 4.83 1.24 6.39
N GLY A 161 4.34 2.47 6.37
CA GLY A 161 5.18 3.61 6.02
C GLY A 161 4.52 4.95 6.22
N ILE A 162 5.12 5.93 5.58
CA ILE A 162 4.64 7.30 5.52
C ILE A 162 4.06 7.60 4.14
N THR A 163 3.15 8.56 4.11
CA THR A 163 2.56 9.10 2.88
C THR A 163 2.61 10.63 2.91
N TYR A 164 2.91 11.24 1.76
CA TYR A 164 2.99 12.69 1.59
C TYR A 164 2.33 13.11 0.27
N ILE A 165 1.38 14.05 0.34
CA ILE A 165 0.66 14.63 -0.81
C ILE A 165 1.30 15.99 -1.18
N PHE A 166 1.49 16.25 -2.48
CA PHE A 166 2.01 17.52 -3.03
C PHE A 166 1.38 17.89 -4.38
#